data_5d629ee27b7ebb1fa6ba53e9e831e70f
#
_entry.id   5d629ee27b7ebb1fa6ba53e9e831e70f
#
_cell.length_a   1.000
_cell.length_b   1.000
_cell.length_c   1.000
_cell.angle_alpha   90.00
_cell.angle_beta   90.00
_cell.angle_gamma   90.00
#
_symmetry.space_group_name_H-M   'P 1'
#
loop_
_entity.id
_entity.type
_entity.pdbx_description
1 polymer ?
#
loop_
_entity_poly.entity_id
_entity_poly.type
_entity_poly.pdbx_seq_one_letter_code
_entity_poly.pdbx_strand_id
1 'polypeptide(L)'
;MNKKLAAVLLAGALLFGAAPLQAQESSSIDAVTAGVADTDRADKEAEKKITASTVPYSVAVLPYIDQSGMDEKGRKVAANSIKDALKEKYPPAKKGGVNTVASAKAVAKAMQNHPFENADAPVLAELVAVGKELGVDRVIYMEMEPPRNKETGFMVIVGSQTYSSVITMKLKCVDVKTEKYLFNRIVEEVGSSSAVAFWKIGGASQSRAVKKGVAACMTEFLTAFD
;
A
#
# COMPACT_ATOMS: atom_id res chain seq x y z
N MET A 1 -36.39 -44.65 3.01
CA MET A 1 -35.89 -45.91 3.62
C MET A 1 -34.53 -45.66 4.25
N ASN A 2 -34.48 -45.92 5.56
CA ASN A 2 -33.35 -46.34 6.41
C ASN A 2 -32.10 -45.49 6.53
N LYS A 3 -31.88 -44.78 7.67
CA LYS A 3 -31.33 -45.22 8.98
C LYS A 3 -29.83 -45.52 8.93
N LYS A 4 -28.92 -44.86 9.69
CA LYS A 4 -28.59 -44.96 11.15
C LYS A 4 -27.41 -43.99 11.38
N LEU A 5 -27.44 -43.04 12.27
CA LEU A 5 -27.03 -43.03 13.68
C LEU A 5 -25.78 -43.85 14.04
N ALA A 6 -24.73 -43.16 14.48
CA ALA A 6 -23.87 -43.60 15.55
C ALA A 6 -23.21 -42.41 16.26
N ALA A 7 -23.63 -42.21 17.49
CA ALA A 7 -22.99 -41.33 18.49
C ALA A 7 -21.87 -42.12 19.16
N VAL A 8 -20.74 -41.51 19.44
CA VAL A 8 -19.77 -41.99 20.44
C VAL A 8 -19.46 -40.87 21.41
N LEU A 9 -20.02 -41.06 22.60
CA LEU A 9 -19.62 -40.36 23.83
C LEU A 9 -18.38 -41.08 24.38
N LEU A 10 -17.37 -40.31 24.75
CA LEU A 10 -16.39 -40.77 25.73
C LEU A 10 -16.12 -39.67 26.75
N ALA A 11 -16.56 -39.96 27.96
CA ALA A 11 -16.28 -39.21 29.17
C ALA A 11 -14.93 -39.66 29.75
N GLY A 12 -14.21 -38.76 30.38
CA GLY A 12 -12.97 -39.03 31.14
C GLY A 12 -12.53 -37.83 31.93
N ALA A 13 -13.07 -37.72 33.07
CA ALA A 13 -12.57 -37.68 34.46
C ALA A 13 -11.54 -36.61 34.82
N LEU A 14 -12.01 -35.76 35.71
CA LEU A 14 -11.39 -34.91 36.70
C LEU A 14 -10.14 -35.47 37.39
N LEU A 15 -9.10 -34.63 37.53
CA LEU A 15 -8.20 -34.66 38.68
C LEU A 15 -7.97 -33.25 39.18
N PHE A 16 -8.48 -33.01 40.38
CA PHE A 16 -8.21 -31.85 41.22
C PHE A 16 -6.76 -31.90 41.71
N GLY A 17 -6.02 -30.86 41.50
CA GLY A 17 -4.77 -30.59 42.19
C GLY A 17 -4.80 -29.18 42.77
N ALA A 18 -5.16 -29.09 44.04
CA ALA A 18 -5.03 -27.85 44.80
C ALA A 18 -3.57 -27.67 45.23
N ALA A 19 -3.01 -26.52 44.97
CA ALA A 19 -1.78 -26.03 45.60
C ALA A 19 -1.96 -24.52 45.95
N PRO A 20 -1.33 -24.01 47.03
CA PRO A 20 -1.83 -22.90 47.83
C PRO A 20 -1.49 -21.54 47.27
N LEU A 21 -2.37 -20.60 47.58
CA LEU A 21 -2.14 -19.15 47.50
C LEU A 21 -0.90 -18.76 48.30
N GLN A 22 0.14 -18.27 47.60
CA GLN A 22 1.07 -17.36 48.24
C GLN A 22 0.83 -15.96 47.66
N ALA A 23 0.39 -15.08 48.55
CA ALA A 23 0.38 -13.65 48.34
C ALA A 23 1.82 -13.18 48.16
N GLN A 24 2.09 -12.54 47.01
CA GLN A 24 3.27 -11.71 46.85
C GLN A 24 2.79 -10.36 46.35
N GLU A 25 2.66 -9.47 47.28
CA GLU A 25 2.53 -8.02 47.06
C GLU A 25 3.80 -7.46 46.42
N SER A 26 3.54 -6.41 45.69
CA SER A 26 4.42 -5.30 45.34
C SER A 26 5.31 -5.42 44.11
N SER A 27 5.19 -4.34 43.39
CA SER A 27 6.11 -3.76 42.42
C SER A 27 6.05 -4.30 40.98
N SER A 28 5.39 -3.56 40.18
CA SER A 28 5.94 -3.14 38.87
C SER A 28 4.94 -2.32 38.05
N ILE A 29 4.79 -1.06 38.43
CA ILE A 29 4.23 -0.03 37.55
C ILE A 29 5.24 0.31 36.42
N ASP A 30 6.50 -0.12 36.59
CA ASP A 30 7.58 0.21 35.63
C ASP A 30 7.69 -0.68 34.38
N ALA A 31 6.90 -1.77 34.29
CA ALA A 31 6.97 -2.66 33.15
C ALA A 31 6.04 -2.29 31.99
N VAL A 32 5.08 -1.38 32.20
CA VAL A 32 4.11 -1.01 31.15
C VAL A 32 4.63 0.10 30.22
N THR A 33 5.62 0.86 30.65
CA THR A 33 6.21 1.96 29.86
C THR A 33 7.28 1.49 28.88
N ALA A 34 7.85 0.31 29.04
CA ALA A 34 8.90 -0.21 28.15
C ALA A 34 8.37 -0.84 26.85
N GLY A 35 7.09 -1.25 26.81
CA GLY A 35 6.51 -1.92 25.64
C GLY A 35 6.03 -1.01 24.52
N VAL A 36 5.89 0.31 24.76
CA VAL A 36 5.37 1.25 23.75
C VAL A 36 6.48 1.95 22.95
N ALA A 37 7.71 1.93 23.47
CA ALA A 37 8.85 2.55 22.81
C ALA A 37 9.51 1.66 21.73
N ASP A 38 9.20 0.36 21.70
CA ASP A 38 9.87 -0.60 20.81
C ASP A 38 9.15 -0.82 19.47
N THR A 39 7.87 -0.44 19.36
CA THR A 39 7.14 -0.54 18.08
C THR A 39 7.55 0.54 17.07
N ASP A 40 8.01 1.71 17.53
CA ASP A 40 8.57 2.73 16.63
C ASP A 40 10.01 2.43 16.18
N ARG A 41 10.68 1.45 16.81
CA ARG A 41 12.05 1.07 16.49
C ARG A 41 12.16 -0.06 15.49
N ALA A 42 11.14 -0.92 15.39
CA ALA A 42 11.06 -2.00 14.42
C ALA A 42 10.76 -1.50 12.98
N ASP A 43 10.12 -0.33 12.84
CA ASP A 43 9.82 0.29 11.54
C ASP A 43 11.04 0.99 10.87
N LYS A 44 12.24 0.86 11.45
CA LYS A 44 13.48 1.41 10.88
C LYS A 44 14.32 0.39 10.10
N GLU A 45 13.77 -0.75 9.70
CA GLU A 45 14.40 -1.56 8.67
C GLU A 45 14.34 -0.78 7.35
N ALA A 46 15.53 -0.39 6.91
CA ALA A 46 15.90 0.29 5.67
C ALA A 46 14.70 0.61 4.74
N GLU A 47 14.01 1.70 5.01
CA GLU A 47 12.96 2.22 4.14
C GLU A 47 13.58 2.39 2.74
N LYS A 48 13.26 1.47 1.82
CA LYS A 48 13.65 1.64 0.42
C LYS A 48 13.18 3.01 -0.01
N LYS A 49 14.10 3.88 -0.34
CA LYS A 49 13.76 5.25 -0.73
C LYS A 49 13.74 5.34 -2.24
N ILE A 50 12.69 5.95 -2.80
CA ILE A 50 12.65 6.28 -4.21
C ILE A 50 13.81 7.23 -4.51
N THR A 51 14.67 6.85 -5.44
CA THR A 51 15.74 7.71 -5.96
C THR A 51 15.35 8.21 -7.34
N ALA A 52 15.71 9.45 -7.65
CA ALA A 52 15.50 9.99 -8.98
C ALA A 52 16.26 9.14 -10.00
N SER A 53 15.63 8.84 -11.13
CA SER A 53 16.30 8.12 -12.22
C SER A 53 17.45 8.94 -12.79
N THR A 54 18.59 8.30 -12.97
CA THR A 54 19.81 8.90 -13.56
C THR A 54 19.99 8.56 -15.03
N VAL A 55 19.28 7.55 -15.52
CA VAL A 55 19.30 7.15 -16.93
C VAL A 55 18.22 7.92 -17.68
N PRO A 56 18.56 8.65 -18.76
CA PRO A 56 17.56 9.38 -19.52
C PRO A 56 16.71 8.44 -20.36
N TYR A 57 15.40 8.48 -20.15
CA TYR A 57 14.39 7.82 -20.99
C TYR A 57 13.09 8.62 -20.97
N SER A 58 12.24 8.36 -21.97
CA SER A 58 10.90 8.95 -22.04
C SER A 58 9.88 8.00 -21.44
N VAL A 59 8.92 8.57 -20.70
CA VAL A 59 7.92 7.81 -19.92
C VAL A 59 6.53 8.32 -20.21
N ALA A 60 5.59 7.43 -20.50
CA ALA A 60 4.18 7.71 -20.43
C ALA A 60 3.59 7.12 -19.14
N VAL A 61 2.96 7.97 -18.34
CA VAL A 61 2.21 7.57 -17.16
C VAL A 61 0.73 7.62 -17.53
N LEU A 62 0.07 6.46 -17.58
CA LEU A 62 -1.35 6.37 -17.87
C LEU A 62 -2.17 6.95 -16.71
N PRO A 63 -3.41 7.40 -16.97
CA PRO A 63 -4.31 7.81 -15.91
C PRO A 63 -4.44 6.69 -14.86
N TYR A 64 -4.32 7.06 -13.60
CA TYR A 64 -4.51 6.15 -12.49
C TYR A 64 -5.97 5.69 -12.42
N ILE A 65 -6.20 4.39 -12.36
CA ILE A 65 -7.52 3.80 -12.23
C ILE A 65 -7.83 3.61 -10.76
N ASP A 66 -8.86 4.30 -10.31
CA ASP A 66 -9.30 4.29 -8.93
C ASP A 66 -10.55 3.42 -8.75
N GLN A 67 -10.35 2.19 -8.33
CA GLN A 67 -11.43 1.28 -7.90
C GLN A 67 -11.57 1.20 -6.38
N SER A 68 -10.91 2.10 -5.66
CA SER A 68 -10.81 2.05 -4.19
C SER A 68 -12.16 2.16 -3.45
N GLY A 69 -13.16 2.72 -4.06
CA GLY A 69 -14.45 2.97 -3.39
C GLY A 69 -14.36 3.96 -2.22
N MET A 70 -13.21 4.63 -2.04
CA MET A 70 -13.00 5.61 -0.96
C MET A 70 -13.81 6.88 -1.19
N ASP A 71 -14.01 7.64 -0.13
CA ASP A 71 -14.52 9.00 -0.20
C ASP A 71 -13.56 9.92 -0.98
N GLU A 72 -14.03 11.11 -1.35
CA GLU A 72 -13.24 12.09 -2.12
C GLU A 72 -11.90 12.43 -1.44
N LYS A 73 -11.89 12.53 -0.11
CA LYS A 73 -10.68 12.83 0.66
C LYS A 73 -9.67 11.69 0.56
N GLY A 74 -10.10 10.45 0.71
CA GLY A 74 -9.25 9.25 0.58
C GLY A 74 -8.67 9.15 -0.81
N ARG A 75 -9.50 9.30 -1.85
CA ARG A 75 -9.07 9.29 -3.26
C ARG A 75 -8.02 10.38 -3.55
N LYS A 76 -8.25 11.59 -3.06
CA LYS A 76 -7.30 12.71 -3.22
C LYS A 76 -5.97 12.43 -2.52
N VAL A 77 -5.98 11.81 -1.34
CA VAL A 77 -4.78 11.43 -0.61
C VAL A 77 -4.00 10.37 -1.40
N ALA A 78 -4.65 9.34 -1.91
CA ALA A 78 -4.03 8.30 -2.73
C ALA A 78 -3.42 8.89 -4.01
N ALA A 79 -4.19 9.64 -4.78
CA ALA A 79 -3.73 10.29 -6.02
C ALA A 79 -2.53 11.23 -5.80
N ASN A 80 -2.54 12.00 -4.71
CA ASN A 80 -1.40 12.86 -4.37
C ASN A 80 -0.16 12.04 -3.99
N SER A 81 -0.32 10.93 -3.25
CA SER A 81 0.81 10.07 -2.89
C SER A 81 1.45 9.43 -4.13
N ILE A 82 0.66 8.95 -5.07
CA ILE A 82 1.13 8.44 -6.38
C ILE A 82 1.88 9.54 -7.13
N LYS A 83 1.28 10.73 -7.25
CA LYS A 83 1.88 11.86 -7.95
C LYS A 83 3.20 12.31 -7.33
N ASP A 84 3.29 12.31 -6.00
CA ASP A 84 4.51 12.70 -5.29
C ASP A 84 5.62 11.67 -5.52
N ALA A 85 5.31 10.37 -5.44
CA ALA A 85 6.25 9.28 -5.75
C ALA A 85 6.78 9.35 -7.20
N LEU A 86 5.88 9.58 -8.17
CA LEU A 86 6.27 9.74 -9.58
C LEU A 86 7.14 10.98 -9.81
N LYS A 87 6.88 12.08 -9.09
CA LYS A 87 7.74 13.28 -9.18
C LYS A 87 9.10 13.12 -8.52
N GLU A 88 9.19 12.27 -7.49
CA GLU A 88 10.46 11.91 -6.87
C GLU A 88 11.29 11.07 -7.82
N LYS A 89 10.70 10.08 -8.48
CA LYS A 89 11.36 9.24 -9.48
C LYS A 89 11.73 9.99 -10.76
N TYR A 90 10.79 10.80 -11.25
CA TYR A 90 10.91 11.58 -12.50
C TYR A 90 10.79 13.07 -12.23
N PRO A 91 11.79 13.70 -11.61
CA PRO A 91 11.74 15.11 -11.33
C PRO A 91 11.70 15.92 -12.64
N PRO A 92 11.01 17.07 -12.67
CA PRO A 92 11.01 17.93 -13.85
C PRO A 92 12.41 18.49 -14.15
N ALA A 93 12.70 18.77 -15.41
CA ALA A 93 14.00 19.25 -15.88
C ALA A 93 14.54 20.46 -15.07
N LYS A 94 13.66 21.39 -14.64
CA LYS A 94 14.00 22.52 -13.76
C LYS A 94 14.56 22.12 -12.39
N LYS A 95 14.38 20.83 -11.99
CA LYS A 95 14.88 20.24 -10.74
C LYS A 95 15.95 19.19 -11.01
N GLY A 96 16.64 19.26 -12.15
CA GLY A 96 17.70 18.32 -12.52
C GLY A 96 17.21 16.97 -13.05
N GLY A 97 15.92 16.86 -13.42
CA GLY A 97 15.40 15.64 -14.03
C GLY A 97 15.96 15.40 -15.43
N VAL A 98 16.34 14.16 -15.70
CA VAL A 98 16.90 13.71 -17.00
C VAL A 98 15.85 13.04 -17.87
N ASN A 99 14.70 12.72 -17.33
CA ASN A 99 13.63 12.00 -18.01
C ASN A 99 12.60 12.94 -18.63
N THR A 100 12.02 12.52 -19.74
CA THR A 100 10.89 13.20 -20.37
C THR A 100 9.59 12.46 -20.05
N VAL A 101 8.63 13.15 -19.42
CA VAL A 101 7.31 12.58 -19.14
C VAL A 101 6.31 13.11 -20.15
N ALA A 102 5.61 12.20 -20.84
CA ALA A 102 4.58 12.52 -21.81
C ALA A 102 3.45 13.34 -21.17
N SER A 103 2.93 14.33 -21.88
CA SER A 103 1.84 15.17 -21.36
C SER A 103 0.54 14.34 -21.23
N ALA A 104 -0.26 14.64 -20.21
CA ALA A 104 -1.55 13.96 -20.00
C ALA A 104 -2.47 14.06 -21.23
N LYS A 105 -2.41 15.16 -21.98
CA LYS A 105 -3.18 15.34 -23.24
C LYS A 105 -2.72 14.38 -24.33
N ALA A 106 -1.40 14.21 -24.49
CA ALA A 106 -0.87 13.25 -25.47
C ALA A 106 -1.25 11.82 -25.10
N VAL A 107 -1.08 11.47 -23.82
CA VAL A 107 -1.47 10.13 -23.32
C VAL A 107 -2.95 9.86 -23.55
N ALA A 108 -3.83 10.80 -23.20
CA ALA A 108 -5.27 10.64 -23.42
C ALA A 108 -5.62 10.44 -24.90
N LYS A 109 -4.94 11.16 -25.80
CA LYS A 109 -5.13 11.01 -27.24
C LYS A 109 -4.67 9.62 -27.72
N ALA A 110 -3.49 9.16 -27.31
CA ALA A 110 -2.99 7.85 -27.68
C ALA A 110 -3.90 6.72 -27.17
N MET A 111 -4.42 6.84 -25.96
CA MET A 111 -5.39 5.87 -25.42
C MET A 111 -6.73 5.86 -26.19
N GLN A 112 -7.16 7.01 -26.75
CA GLN A 112 -8.34 7.05 -27.62
C GLN A 112 -8.11 6.33 -28.95
N ASN A 113 -6.90 6.42 -29.49
CA ASN A 113 -6.53 5.75 -30.75
C ASN A 113 -6.27 4.24 -30.56
N HIS A 114 -5.86 3.85 -29.35
CA HIS A 114 -5.61 2.46 -28.94
C HIS A 114 -6.45 2.12 -27.70
N PRO A 115 -7.78 1.97 -27.85
CA PRO A 115 -8.64 1.63 -26.72
C PRO A 115 -8.30 0.25 -26.19
N PHE A 116 -8.25 0.13 -24.87
CA PHE A 116 -8.03 -1.15 -24.22
C PHE A 116 -9.30 -2.00 -24.26
N GLU A 117 -9.19 -3.29 -24.56
CA GLU A 117 -10.33 -4.22 -24.48
C GLU A 117 -10.85 -4.32 -23.04
N ASN A 118 -9.93 -4.33 -22.10
CA ASN A 118 -10.25 -4.25 -20.67
C ASN A 118 -9.40 -3.16 -20.01
N ALA A 119 -10.03 -2.05 -19.68
CA ALA A 119 -9.36 -0.91 -19.06
C ALA A 119 -8.72 -1.27 -17.72
N ASP A 120 -9.31 -2.21 -16.96
CA ASP A 120 -8.85 -2.63 -15.63
C ASP A 120 -7.74 -3.69 -15.72
N ALA A 121 -7.49 -4.24 -16.89
CA ALA A 121 -6.45 -5.26 -17.10
C ALA A 121 -5.80 -5.18 -18.47
N PRO A 122 -5.25 -4.02 -18.89
CA PRO A 122 -4.65 -3.89 -20.21
C PRO A 122 -3.53 -4.90 -20.41
N VAL A 123 -3.49 -5.49 -21.62
CA VAL A 123 -2.46 -6.47 -21.96
C VAL A 123 -1.20 -5.77 -22.47
N LEU A 124 -0.10 -6.54 -22.55
CA LEU A 124 1.20 -6.01 -22.97
C LEU A 124 1.14 -5.29 -24.33
N ALA A 125 0.49 -5.91 -25.30
CA ALA A 125 0.40 -5.37 -26.65
C ALA A 125 -0.30 -3.99 -26.70
N GLU A 126 -1.35 -3.79 -25.91
CA GLU A 126 -2.08 -2.52 -25.82
C GLU A 126 -1.22 -1.42 -25.20
N LEU A 127 -0.49 -1.73 -24.12
CA LEU A 127 0.43 -0.79 -23.48
C LEU A 127 1.58 -0.42 -24.42
N VAL A 128 2.12 -1.40 -25.16
CA VAL A 128 3.15 -1.17 -26.18
C VAL A 128 2.63 -0.31 -27.32
N ALA A 129 1.40 -0.53 -27.80
CA ALA A 129 0.80 0.27 -28.85
C ALA A 129 0.69 1.75 -28.46
N VAL A 130 0.20 2.04 -27.25
CA VAL A 130 0.15 3.40 -26.71
C VAL A 130 1.55 4.00 -26.61
N GLY A 131 2.53 3.23 -26.13
CA GLY A 131 3.92 3.68 -26.00
C GLY A 131 4.57 3.99 -27.35
N LYS A 132 4.33 3.18 -28.37
CA LYS A 132 4.82 3.40 -29.76
C LYS A 132 4.21 4.67 -30.35
N GLU A 133 2.91 4.90 -30.21
CA GLU A 133 2.28 6.12 -30.71
C GLU A 133 2.86 7.38 -30.04
N LEU A 134 3.14 7.30 -28.76
CA LEU A 134 3.75 8.40 -27.99
C LEU A 134 5.26 8.57 -28.25
N GLY A 135 5.91 7.60 -28.87
CA GLY A 135 7.36 7.59 -29.05
C GLY A 135 8.11 7.56 -27.72
N VAL A 136 7.60 6.87 -26.70
CA VAL A 136 8.21 6.77 -25.38
C VAL A 136 8.91 5.44 -25.19
N ASP A 137 9.92 5.43 -24.28
CA ASP A 137 10.65 4.21 -23.96
C ASP A 137 9.88 3.32 -22.99
N ARG A 138 9.08 3.93 -22.09
CA ARG A 138 8.37 3.20 -21.02
C ARG A 138 6.92 3.66 -20.89
N VAL A 139 6.05 2.70 -20.56
CA VAL A 139 4.64 2.96 -20.22
C VAL A 139 4.36 2.42 -18.84
N ILE A 140 3.77 3.26 -17.98
CA ILE A 140 3.37 2.94 -16.61
C ILE A 140 1.85 2.90 -16.52
N TYR A 141 1.33 1.78 -16.01
CA TYR A 141 -0.08 1.58 -15.68
C TYR A 141 -0.23 1.30 -14.18
N MET A 142 -1.27 1.88 -13.59
CA MET A 142 -1.56 1.77 -12.15
C MET A 142 -3.06 1.67 -11.91
N GLU A 143 -3.46 0.72 -11.09
CA GLU A 143 -4.81 0.54 -10.59
C GLU A 143 -4.77 0.28 -9.10
N MET A 144 -5.71 0.84 -8.35
CA MET A 144 -5.85 0.61 -6.92
C MET A 144 -7.19 -0.07 -6.63
N GLU A 145 -7.13 -1.17 -5.91
CA GLU A 145 -8.30 -1.90 -5.42
C GLU A 145 -8.87 -1.29 -4.12
N PRO A 146 -10.07 -1.70 -3.69
CA PRO A 146 -10.63 -1.25 -2.42
C PRO A 146 -9.72 -1.58 -1.24
N PRO A 147 -9.31 -0.57 -0.43
CA PRO A 147 -8.44 -0.81 0.72
C PRO A 147 -9.17 -1.61 1.79
N ARG A 148 -8.46 -2.54 2.40
CA ARG A 148 -8.94 -3.28 3.57
C ARG A 148 -8.52 -2.54 4.83
N ASN A 149 -9.47 -1.90 5.48
CA ASN A 149 -9.22 -1.06 6.65
C ASN A 149 -9.46 -1.84 7.95
N LYS A 150 -8.58 -1.65 8.92
CA LYS A 150 -8.73 -2.16 10.28
C LYS A 150 -8.49 -1.04 11.27
N GLU A 151 -9.42 -0.90 12.20
CA GLU A 151 -9.27 0.00 13.34
C GLU A 151 -9.10 -0.85 14.59
N THR A 152 -8.08 -0.54 15.38
CA THR A 152 -7.87 -1.13 16.70
C THR A 152 -7.62 0.00 17.69
N GLY A 153 -8.26 -0.06 18.86
CA GLY A 153 -8.09 0.95 19.87
C GLY A 153 -8.52 0.47 21.24
N PHE A 154 -7.89 1.02 22.25
CA PHE A 154 -8.23 0.83 23.64
C PHE A 154 -8.27 2.19 24.34
N MET A 155 -9.38 2.51 25.00
CA MET A 155 -9.53 3.77 25.72
C MET A 155 -9.98 3.48 27.14
N VAL A 156 -9.13 3.82 28.12
CA VAL A 156 -9.54 3.97 29.52
C VAL A 156 -9.32 5.44 29.93
N ILE A 157 -8.20 5.81 30.47
CA ILE A 157 -7.86 7.22 30.80
C ILE A 157 -6.80 7.74 29.83
N VAL A 158 -5.91 6.86 29.40
CA VAL A 158 -4.95 7.06 28.31
C VAL A 158 -5.27 6.02 27.24
N GLY A 159 -5.56 6.44 26.02
CA GLY A 159 -5.93 5.54 24.95
C GLY A 159 -4.95 5.58 23.79
N SER A 160 -4.72 4.44 23.16
CA SER A 160 -4.06 4.37 21.87
C SER A 160 -5.09 3.99 20.80
N GLN A 161 -5.05 4.66 19.67
CA GLN A 161 -5.86 4.34 18.50
C GLN A 161 -4.94 4.11 17.32
N THR A 162 -5.12 3.02 16.63
CA THR A 162 -4.35 2.68 15.43
C THR A 162 -5.29 2.38 14.29
N TYR A 163 -5.11 3.08 13.19
CA TYR A 163 -5.72 2.76 11.90
C TYR A 163 -4.69 2.05 11.03
N SER A 164 -5.07 0.91 10.47
CA SER A 164 -4.29 0.18 9.49
C SER A 164 -5.10 0.05 8.21
N SER A 165 -4.47 0.28 7.07
CA SER A 165 -5.06 0.09 5.75
C SER A 165 -4.14 -0.80 4.94
N VAL A 166 -4.64 -1.94 4.49
CA VAL A 166 -3.96 -2.77 3.50
C VAL A 166 -4.32 -2.21 2.13
N ILE A 167 -3.32 -1.73 1.42
CA ILE A 167 -3.44 -1.16 0.09
C ILE A 167 -2.99 -2.19 -0.92
N THR A 168 -3.84 -2.46 -1.90
CA THR A 168 -3.55 -3.36 -3.02
C THR A 168 -3.53 -2.56 -4.31
N MET A 169 -2.43 -2.62 -5.05
CA MET A 169 -2.27 -1.94 -6.33
C MET A 169 -1.80 -2.92 -7.42
N LYS A 170 -2.44 -2.86 -8.58
CA LYS A 170 -1.96 -3.52 -9.80
C LYS A 170 -1.04 -2.56 -10.53
N LEU A 171 0.22 -2.91 -10.65
CA LEU A 171 1.26 -2.03 -11.17
C LEU A 171 1.98 -2.71 -12.34
N LYS A 172 2.06 -2.00 -13.46
CA LYS A 172 2.75 -2.48 -14.66
C LYS A 172 3.70 -1.40 -15.17
N CYS A 173 4.90 -1.80 -15.56
CA CYS A 173 5.82 -0.99 -16.35
C CYS A 173 6.27 -1.81 -17.55
N VAL A 174 6.15 -1.24 -18.73
CA VAL A 174 6.51 -1.88 -20.00
C VAL A 174 7.66 -1.13 -20.64
N ASP A 175 8.66 -1.87 -21.11
CA ASP A 175 9.67 -1.37 -22.04
C ASP A 175 9.11 -1.50 -23.46
N VAL A 176 8.92 -0.36 -24.13
CA VAL A 176 8.25 -0.29 -25.44
C VAL A 176 9.15 -0.85 -26.54
N LYS A 177 10.47 -0.68 -26.40
CA LYS A 177 11.45 -1.12 -27.40
C LYS A 177 11.58 -2.65 -27.44
N THR A 178 11.64 -3.26 -26.26
CA THR A 178 11.81 -4.71 -26.13
C THR A 178 10.47 -5.45 -26.09
N GLU A 179 9.36 -4.71 -25.95
CA GLU A 179 8.00 -5.23 -25.80
C GLU A 179 7.89 -6.22 -24.64
N LYS A 180 8.49 -5.86 -23.49
CA LYS A 180 8.50 -6.70 -22.29
C LYS A 180 8.05 -5.91 -21.06
N TYR A 181 7.46 -6.64 -20.12
CA TYR A 181 7.23 -6.08 -18.81
C TYR A 181 8.58 -5.93 -18.07
N LEU A 182 8.86 -4.73 -17.59
CA LEU A 182 9.87 -4.47 -16.57
C LEU A 182 9.32 -4.78 -15.19
N PHE A 183 8.02 -4.53 -15.01
CA PHE A 183 7.29 -4.86 -13.80
C PHE A 183 5.84 -5.20 -14.16
N ASN A 184 5.30 -6.27 -13.57
CA ASN A 184 3.89 -6.65 -13.72
C ASN A 184 3.48 -7.47 -12.51
N ARG A 185 3.02 -6.78 -11.46
CA ARG A 185 2.63 -7.42 -10.19
C ARG A 185 1.47 -6.70 -9.53
N ILE A 186 0.79 -7.46 -8.68
CA ILE A 186 -0.06 -6.92 -7.63
C ILE A 186 0.84 -6.71 -6.42
N VAL A 187 0.88 -5.49 -5.93
CA VAL A 187 1.63 -5.10 -4.73
C VAL A 187 0.64 -4.84 -3.61
N GLU A 188 0.89 -5.43 -2.46
CA GLU A 188 0.07 -5.27 -1.28
C GLU A 188 0.92 -4.77 -0.11
N GLU A 189 0.58 -3.60 0.42
CA GLU A 189 1.33 -2.96 1.49
C GLU A 189 0.41 -2.47 2.61
N VAL A 190 0.93 -2.51 3.82
CA VAL A 190 0.20 -2.07 5.01
C VAL A 190 0.64 -0.66 5.41
N GLY A 191 -0.27 0.27 5.33
CA GLY A 191 -0.07 1.58 5.93
C GLY A 191 -0.68 1.64 7.32
N SER A 192 0.02 2.21 8.29
CA SER A 192 -0.47 2.39 9.65
C SER A 192 -0.37 3.83 10.12
N SER A 193 -1.30 4.22 10.96
CA SER A 193 -1.30 5.52 11.64
C SER A 193 -1.76 5.33 13.07
N SER A 194 -0.83 5.52 14.02
CA SER A 194 -1.11 5.41 15.44
C SER A 194 -1.10 6.78 16.10
N ALA A 195 -1.90 6.95 17.15
CA ALA A 195 -1.85 8.09 18.03
C ALA A 195 -2.08 7.64 19.48
N VAL A 196 -1.31 8.18 20.38
CA VAL A 196 -1.55 8.08 21.83
C VAL A 196 -2.27 9.36 22.24
N ALA A 197 -3.49 9.23 22.69
CA ALA A 197 -4.31 10.38 23.09
C ALA A 197 -4.12 10.68 24.56
N PHE A 198 -3.33 11.68 24.86
CA PHE A 198 -3.44 12.47 26.07
C PHE A 198 -4.16 13.77 25.66
N TRP A 199 -5.48 13.89 25.98
CA TRP A 199 -6.27 15.08 25.64
C TRP A 199 -6.34 15.42 24.14
N LYS A 200 -7.12 14.71 23.36
CA LYS A 200 -7.66 15.10 22.01
C LYS A 200 -6.75 15.85 21.02
N ILE A 201 -5.42 15.76 21.12
CA ILE A 201 -4.52 16.45 20.21
C ILE A 201 -3.87 15.44 19.28
N GLY A 202 -4.32 15.40 18.01
CA GLY A 202 -3.71 14.65 16.94
C GLY A 202 -4.05 13.16 16.93
N GLY A 203 -5.28 12.79 16.59
CA GLY A 203 -5.71 11.39 16.46
C GLY A 203 -5.04 10.65 15.30
N ALA A 204 -4.94 9.34 15.43
CA ALA A 204 -4.70 8.44 14.31
C ALA A 204 -5.72 8.69 13.20
N SER A 205 -5.35 8.50 11.95
CA SER A 205 -6.28 8.75 10.85
C SER A 205 -6.12 7.72 9.73
N GLN A 206 -7.25 7.24 9.24
CA GLN A 206 -7.33 6.35 8.10
C GLN A 206 -6.63 6.95 6.86
N SER A 207 -6.79 8.24 6.62
CA SER A 207 -6.13 8.92 5.49
C SER A 207 -4.59 8.86 5.57
N ARG A 208 -4.00 8.90 6.79
CA ARG A 208 -2.55 8.73 6.96
C ARG A 208 -2.12 7.29 6.72
N ALA A 209 -2.93 6.31 7.15
CA ALA A 209 -2.68 4.90 6.88
C ALA A 209 -2.72 4.64 5.37
N VAL A 210 -3.76 5.11 4.66
CA VAL A 210 -3.84 5.02 3.19
C VAL A 210 -2.63 5.68 2.53
N LYS A 211 -2.24 6.90 2.95
CA LYS A 211 -1.07 7.58 2.42
C LYS A 211 0.20 6.74 2.52
N LYS A 212 0.46 6.15 3.69
CA LYS A 212 1.65 5.32 3.93
C LYS A 212 1.62 4.03 3.09
N GLY A 213 0.49 3.34 3.04
CA GLY A 213 0.36 2.12 2.23
C GLY A 213 0.55 2.38 0.74
N VAL A 214 -0.06 3.45 0.18
CA VAL A 214 0.15 3.85 -1.22
C VAL A 214 1.60 4.22 -1.47
N ALA A 215 2.24 4.97 -0.55
CA ALA A 215 3.65 5.32 -0.70
C ALA A 215 4.56 4.08 -0.70
N ALA A 216 4.28 3.09 0.15
CA ALA A 216 5.02 1.83 0.19
C ALA A 216 4.85 1.03 -1.12
N CYS A 217 3.62 0.86 -1.64
CA CYS A 217 3.37 0.24 -2.94
C CYS A 217 4.16 0.93 -4.07
N MET A 218 4.13 2.26 -4.10
CA MET A 218 4.85 3.04 -5.12
C MET A 218 6.36 2.93 -4.96
N THR A 219 6.86 2.83 -3.73
CA THR A 219 8.29 2.64 -3.47
C THR A 219 8.76 1.27 -3.99
N GLU A 220 8.03 0.18 -3.66
CA GLU A 220 8.35 -1.14 -4.21
C GLU A 220 8.37 -1.11 -5.73
N PHE A 221 7.34 -0.53 -6.34
CA PHE A 221 7.21 -0.43 -7.79
C PHE A 221 8.36 0.34 -8.43
N LEU A 222 8.58 1.60 -8.00
CA LEU A 222 9.52 2.52 -8.65
C LEU A 222 10.99 2.20 -8.37
N THR A 223 11.28 1.34 -7.38
CA THR A 223 12.64 0.86 -7.10
C THR A 223 12.96 -0.49 -7.76
N ALA A 224 11.97 -1.14 -8.38
CA ALA A 224 12.15 -2.45 -9.00
C ALA A 224 12.76 -2.39 -10.40
N PHE A 225 12.80 -1.22 -11.03
CA PHE A 225 13.34 -1.04 -12.39
C PHE A 225 14.05 0.31 -12.51
N ASP A 226 15.27 0.28 -12.98
CA ASP A 226 16.07 1.42 -13.43
C ASP A 226 16.89 1.03 -14.64
#